data_1284c346b6a95117061be739a1e1862c
#
_entry.id   1284c346b6a95117061be739a1e1862c
#
_cell.length_a   1.000
_cell.length_b   1.000
_cell.length_c   1.000
_cell.angle_alpha   90.00
_cell.angle_beta   90.00
_cell.angle_gamma   90.00
#
_symmetry.space_group_name_H-M   'P 1'
#
loop_
_entity.id
_entity.type
_entity.pdbx_description
1 polymer ?
#
loop_
_entity_poly.entity_id
_entity_poly.type
_entity_poly.pdbx_seq_one_letter_code
_entity_poly.pdbx_strand_id
1 'polypeptide(L)'
;MRIFRWVVCAALAACATPQSAGDHVTVVWNRVDDVQAVCQGLAGRKEIFAIRGCSKWSDAERGGRVCSIYVPTPRSESDTQTFITLGHELMHCFDGNWHDKWGRMNPQE
;
A
#
# COMPACT_ATOMS: atom_id res chain seq x y z
N MET A 1 -1.69 32.38 30.62
CA MET A 1 -3.07 32.00 30.25
C MET A 1 -3.30 31.72 28.77
N ARG A 2 -2.35 32.00 27.91
CA ARG A 2 -2.48 31.70 26.48
C ARG A 2 -1.94 30.32 26.08
N ILE A 3 -1.37 29.59 27.01
CA ILE A 3 -0.68 28.32 26.75
C ILE A 3 -1.66 27.13 26.66
N PHE A 4 -2.85 27.24 27.23
CA PHE A 4 -3.83 26.16 27.27
C PHE A 4 -4.54 25.87 25.95
N ARG A 5 -4.52 26.81 25.01
CA ARG A 5 -5.22 26.63 23.72
C ARG A 5 -4.47 25.73 22.73
N TRP A 6 -3.18 25.56 22.91
CA TRP A 6 -2.36 24.80 21.97
C TRP A 6 -2.36 23.30 22.25
N VAL A 7 -2.60 22.90 23.49
CA VAL A 7 -2.57 21.48 23.90
C VAL A 7 -3.77 20.71 23.36
N VAL A 8 -4.92 21.37 23.18
CA VAL A 8 -6.14 20.72 22.69
C VAL A 8 -6.06 20.36 21.20
N CYS A 9 -5.40 21.18 20.39
CA CYS A 9 -5.23 20.90 18.97
C CYS A 9 -4.29 19.72 18.70
N ALA A 10 -3.25 19.56 19.51
CA ALA A 10 -2.31 18.45 19.37
C ALA A 10 -2.95 17.10 19.72
N ALA A 11 -3.84 17.06 20.69
CA ALA A 11 -4.54 15.84 21.09
C ALA A 11 -5.53 15.36 20.04
N LEU A 12 -6.18 16.26 19.29
CA LEU A 12 -7.12 15.91 18.23
C LEU A 12 -6.39 15.38 17.00
N ALA A 13 -5.19 15.89 16.68
CA ALA A 13 -4.40 15.40 15.55
C ALA A 13 -3.88 13.98 15.76
N ALA A 14 -3.64 13.56 17.00
CA ALA A 14 -3.14 12.22 17.34
C ALA A 14 -4.18 11.12 17.20
N CYS A 15 -5.48 11.45 17.11
CA CYS A 15 -6.56 10.47 17.02
C CYS A 15 -6.91 10.06 15.58
N ALA A 16 -6.34 10.71 14.58
CA ALA A 16 -6.58 10.40 13.18
C ALA A 16 -5.53 9.41 12.68
N THR A 17 -5.97 8.23 12.22
CA THR A 17 -5.12 7.25 11.53
C THR A 17 -5.51 7.24 10.05
N PRO A 18 -4.95 8.12 9.23
CA PRO A 18 -5.31 8.18 7.83
C PRO A 18 -4.77 6.98 7.05
N GLN A 19 -5.53 6.48 6.09
CA GLN A 19 -5.07 5.51 5.10
C GLN A 19 -4.00 6.12 4.20
N SER A 20 -4.15 7.38 3.85
CA SER A 20 -3.19 8.12 3.05
C SER A 20 -1.93 8.45 3.84
N ALA A 21 -0.79 8.25 3.22
CA ALA A 21 0.52 8.57 3.79
C ALA A 21 1.02 9.97 3.44
N GLY A 22 0.24 10.76 2.67
CA GLY A 22 0.72 12.00 2.09
C GLY A 22 1.83 11.74 1.07
N ASP A 23 2.89 12.55 1.08
CA ASP A 23 3.95 12.52 0.08
C ASP A 23 5.23 11.80 0.54
N HIS A 24 5.25 11.26 1.76
CA HIS A 24 6.44 10.66 2.35
C HIS A 24 6.30 9.15 2.48
N VAL A 25 6.65 8.44 1.42
CA VAL A 25 6.61 6.98 1.40
C VAL A 25 7.95 6.44 0.92
N THR A 26 8.50 5.51 1.69
CA THR A 26 9.62 4.69 1.23
C THR A 26 9.05 3.42 0.62
N VAL A 27 9.31 3.21 -0.66
CA VAL A 27 8.81 2.05 -1.39
C VAL A 27 9.94 1.07 -1.62
N VAL A 28 9.72 -0.17 -1.23
CA VAL A 28 10.63 -1.29 -1.53
C VAL A 28 9.92 -2.21 -2.51
N TRP A 29 10.47 -2.35 -3.71
CA TRP A 29 9.94 -3.27 -4.70
C TRP A 29 10.67 -4.60 -4.58
N ASN A 30 9.93 -5.62 -4.13
CA ASN A 30 10.42 -6.99 -4.07
C ASN A 30 10.02 -7.68 -5.37
N ARG A 31 10.99 -7.91 -6.24
CA ARG A 31 10.76 -8.62 -7.50
C ARG A 31 10.67 -10.10 -7.22
N VAL A 32 9.51 -10.67 -7.47
CA VAL A 32 9.21 -12.06 -7.13
C VAL A 32 8.83 -12.85 -8.38
N ASP A 33 9.24 -14.10 -8.45
CA ASP A 33 8.90 -14.97 -9.57
C ASP A 33 7.53 -15.63 -9.37
N ASP A 34 7.28 -16.14 -8.16
CA ASP A 34 5.99 -16.75 -7.81
C ASP A 34 5.19 -15.80 -6.92
N VAL A 35 4.56 -14.82 -7.56
CA VAL A 35 3.78 -13.80 -6.86
C VAL A 35 2.58 -14.39 -6.13
N GLN A 36 1.97 -15.44 -6.70
CA GLN A 36 0.83 -16.11 -6.07
C GLN A 36 1.22 -16.67 -4.70
N ALA A 37 2.31 -17.45 -4.63
CA ALA A 37 2.78 -18.04 -3.40
C ALA A 37 3.21 -17.00 -2.36
N VAL A 38 3.94 -15.98 -2.79
CA VAL A 38 4.42 -14.92 -1.89
C VAL A 38 3.25 -14.15 -1.30
N CYS A 39 2.31 -13.71 -2.11
CA CYS A 39 1.17 -12.92 -1.63
C CYS A 39 0.22 -13.73 -0.76
N GLN A 40 0.00 -15.01 -1.07
CA GLN A 40 -0.79 -15.89 -0.21
C GLN A 40 -0.10 -16.11 1.14
N GLY A 41 1.21 -16.26 1.12
CA GLY A 41 1.99 -16.39 2.37
C GLY A 41 1.87 -15.15 3.25
N LEU A 42 1.95 -13.97 2.68
CA LEU A 42 1.80 -12.71 3.41
C LEU A 42 0.38 -12.51 3.95
N ALA A 43 -0.63 -12.90 3.18
CA ALA A 43 -2.02 -12.82 3.60
C ALA A 43 -2.41 -13.90 4.60
N GLY A 44 -1.63 -14.98 4.68
CA GLY A 44 -1.92 -16.12 5.54
C GLY A 44 -3.08 -16.98 5.06
N ARG A 45 -3.43 -16.91 3.78
CA ARG A 45 -4.57 -17.64 3.21
C ARG A 45 -4.34 -17.94 1.73
N LYS A 46 -4.99 -18.99 1.24
CA LYS A 46 -5.06 -19.28 -0.18
C LYS A 46 -6.19 -18.52 -0.83
N GLU A 47 -5.92 -17.98 -2.01
CA GLU A 47 -6.92 -17.34 -2.85
C GLU A 47 -7.29 -18.25 -4.01
N ILE A 48 -8.56 -18.21 -4.41
CA ILE A 48 -9.08 -19.01 -5.51
C ILE A 48 -8.91 -18.35 -6.89
N PHE A 49 -8.46 -17.10 -6.87
CA PHE A 49 -8.22 -16.34 -8.10
C PHE A 49 -6.73 -16.00 -8.22
N ALA A 50 -6.31 -15.66 -9.43
CA ALA A 50 -4.92 -15.31 -9.69
C ALA A 50 -4.56 -13.96 -9.04
N ILE A 51 -3.51 -13.97 -8.23
CA ILE A 51 -2.93 -12.76 -7.65
C ILE A 51 -1.77 -12.34 -8.54
N ARG A 52 -1.74 -11.08 -8.94
CA ARG A 52 -0.69 -10.52 -9.80
C ARG A 52 0.33 -9.67 -9.04
N GLY A 53 -0.05 -9.21 -7.87
CA GLY A 53 0.80 -8.42 -7.00
C GLY A 53 0.13 -8.20 -5.66
N CYS A 54 0.90 -7.74 -4.71
CA CYS A 54 0.39 -7.32 -3.40
C CYS A 54 1.31 -6.28 -2.78
N SER A 55 0.80 -5.62 -1.76
CA SER A 55 1.54 -4.62 -1.01
C SER A 55 1.30 -4.77 0.48
N LYS A 56 2.28 -4.36 1.25
CA LYS A 56 2.22 -4.34 2.71
C LYS A 56 2.89 -3.07 3.19
N TRP A 57 2.26 -2.35 4.09
CA TRP A 57 2.80 -1.10 4.58
C TRP A 57 2.68 -0.97 6.08
N SER A 58 3.54 -0.14 6.65
CA SER A 58 3.50 0.26 8.04
C SER A 58 3.87 1.73 8.16
N ASP A 59 3.21 2.43 9.07
CA ASP A 59 3.49 3.83 9.33
C ASP A 59 4.54 3.95 10.42
N ALA A 60 5.54 4.81 10.18
CA ALA A 60 6.60 5.08 11.15
C ALA A 60 6.09 6.03 12.25
N GLU A 61 6.62 5.86 13.47
CA GLU A 61 6.24 6.69 14.62
C GLU A 61 6.51 8.17 14.39
N ARG A 62 7.54 8.50 13.61
CA ARG A 62 7.96 9.88 13.33
C ARG A 62 7.43 10.43 12.03
N GLY A 63 6.37 9.83 11.50
CA GLY A 63 5.84 10.17 10.20
C GLY A 63 6.52 9.39 9.08
N GLY A 64 5.88 9.40 7.92
CA GLY A 64 6.29 8.60 6.79
C GLY A 64 5.74 7.18 6.86
N ARG A 65 5.87 6.50 5.76
CA ARG A 65 5.41 5.12 5.60
C ARG A 65 6.48 4.31 4.90
N VAL A 66 6.66 3.06 5.32
CA VAL A 66 7.46 2.08 4.60
C VAL A 66 6.50 1.09 3.97
N CYS A 67 6.60 0.93 2.66
CA CYS A 67 5.70 0.09 1.89
C CYS A 67 6.52 -0.88 1.05
N SER A 68 6.23 -2.17 1.20
CA SER A 68 6.80 -3.22 0.37
C SER A 68 5.78 -3.65 -0.66
N ILE A 69 6.15 -3.63 -1.92
CA ILE A 69 5.35 -4.16 -3.01
C ILE A 69 5.99 -5.44 -3.55
N TYR A 70 5.16 -6.38 -3.92
CA TYR A 70 5.57 -7.70 -4.42
C TYR A 70 4.93 -7.88 -5.79
N VAL A 71 5.72 -7.65 -6.82
CA VAL A 71 5.29 -7.70 -8.21
C VAL A 71 6.46 -8.28 -9.01
N PRO A 72 6.20 -9.15 -9.99
CA PRO A 72 7.27 -9.66 -10.87
C PRO A 72 7.93 -8.53 -11.66
N THR A 73 9.14 -8.78 -12.13
CA THR A 73 9.80 -7.87 -13.07
C THR A 73 9.04 -7.89 -14.40
N PRO A 74 8.72 -6.73 -14.97
CA PRO A 74 8.17 -6.70 -16.34
C PRO A 74 9.11 -7.42 -17.31
N ARG A 75 8.56 -8.24 -18.19
CA ARG A 75 9.33 -9.03 -19.14
C ARG A 75 9.91 -8.19 -20.28
N SER A 76 9.28 -7.07 -20.57
CA SER A 76 9.69 -6.11 -21.59
C SER A 76 8.95 -4.78 -21.35
N GLU A 77 9.30 -3.75 -22.09
CA GLU A 77 8.61 -2.46 -22.04
C GLU A 77 7.15 -2.54 -22.49
N SER A 78 6.78 -3.60 -23.23
CA SER A 78 5.41 -3.84 -23.68
C SER A 78 4.61 -4.76 -22.76
N ASP A 79 5.16 -5.16 -21.62
CA ASP A 79 4.45 -5.96 -20.62
C ASP A 79 3.50 -5.09 -19.81
N THR A 80 2.47 -4.60 -20.47
CA THR A 80 1.51 -3.64 -19.91
C THR A 80 0.86 -4.15 -18.64
N GLN A 81 0.54 -5.45 -18.60
CA GLN A 81 -0.12 -6.04 -17.44
C GLN A 81 0.70 -5.91 -16.18
N THR A 82 2.00 -6.20 -16.25
CA THR A 82 2.87 -6.10 -15.08
C THR A 82 3.10 -4.64 -14.67
N PHE A 83 3.21 -3.72 -15.63
CA PHE A 83 3.30 -2.29 -15.32
C PHE A 83 2.04 -1.76 -14.67
N ILE A 84 0.86 -2.17 -15.12
CA ILE A 84 -0.42 -1.81 -14.50
C ILE A 84 -0.46 -2.32 -13.06
N THR A 85 -0.10 -3.56 -12.84
CA THR A 85 -0.04 -4.16 -11.50
C THR A 85 0.93 -3.40 -10.60
N LEU A 86 2.11 -3.08 -11.12
CA LEU A 86 3.12 -2.32 -10.36
C LEU A 86 2.57 -0.95 -9.93
N GLY A 87 1.94 -0.22 -10.83
CA GLY A 87 1.30 1.05 -10.52
C GLY A 87 0.17 0.91 -9.53
N HIS A 88 -0.64 -0.14 -9.65
CA HIS A 88 -1.74 -0.45 -8.74
C HIS A 88 -1.23 -0.68 -7.31
N GLU A 89 -0.20 -1.50 -7.14
CA GLU A 89 0.39 -1.76 -5.83
C GLU A 89 1.10 -0.51 -5.26
N LEU A 90 1.68 0.30 -6.13
CA LEU A 90 2.27 1.57 -5.72
C LEU A 90 1.20 2.52 -5.14
N MET A 91 0.01 2.54 -5.70
CA MET A 91 -1.11 3.35 -5.18
C MET A 91 -1.50 2.93 -3.76
N HIS A 92 -1.43 1.64 -3.45
CA HIS A 92 -1.66 1.17 -2.09
C HIS A 92 -0.65 1.77 -1.09
N CYS A 93 0.57 1.98 -1.52
CA CYS A 93 1.59 2.59 -0.66
C CYS A 93 1.20 4.01 -0.22
N PHE A 94 0.57 4.76 -1.08
CA PHE A 94 0.17 6.14 -0.81
C PHE A 94 -1.23 6.25 -0.22
N ASP A 95 -2.19 5.48 -0.72
CA ASP A 95 -3.61 5.63 -0.41
C ASP A 95 -4.22 4.48 0.39
N GLY A 96 -3.42 3.51 0.82
CA GLY A 96 -3.92 2.37 1.60
C GLY A 96 -4.90 1.51 0.79
N ASN A 97 -6.06 1.21 1.35
CA ASN A 97 -7.09 0.43 0.67
C ASN A 97 -7.92 1.30 -0.28
N TRP A 98 -7.25 1.91 -1.22
CA TRP A 98 -7.84 2.88 -2.14
C TRP A 98 -8.97 2.33 -3.02
N HIS A 99 -9.08 0.99 -3.17
CA HIS A 99 -10.20 0.37 -3.87
C HIS A 99 -11.55 0.80 -3.32
N ASP A 100 -11.63 0.98 -2.03
CA ASP A 100 -12.90 1.35 -1.37
C ASP A 100 -13.40 2.72 -1.82
N LYS A 101 -12.48 3.59 -2.26
CA LYS A 101 -12.82 4.93 -2.78
C LYS A 101 -13.45 4.88 -4.17
N TRP A 102 -13.11 3.87 -4.96
CA TRP A 102 -13.48 3.79 -6.37
C TRP A 102 -14.44 2.62 -6.66
N GLY A 103 -14.85 1.93 -5.63
CA GLY A 103 -15.60 0.70 -5.75
C GLY A 103 -14.69 -0.49 -6.10
N ARG A 104 -15.29 -1.61 -6.36
CA ARG A 104 -14.55 -2.84 -6.70
C ARG A 104 -14.06 -2.77 -8.14
N MET A 105 -12.87 -2.25 -8.31
CA MET A 105 -12.29 -2.09 -9.63
C MET A 105 -11.53 -3.34 -10.09
N ASN A 106 -11.07 -4.16 -9.17
CA ASN A 106 -10.30 -5.34 -9.53
C ASN A 106 -10.53 -6.48 -8.52
N PRO A 107 -11.28 -7.53 -8.91
CA PRO A 107 -11.53 -8.66 -8.02
C PRO A 107 -10.31 -9.57 -7.84
N GLN A 108 -9.16 -9.24 -8.42
CA GLN A 108 -7.96 -10.05 -8.40
C GLN A 108 -6.97 -9.66 -7.28
N GLU A 109 -7.40 -8.84 -6.37
CA GLU A 109 -6.57 -8.43 -5.24
C GLU A 109 -6.99 -8.97 -3.91
#